data_75fbf0f54c482dc67d77458b96c01a7a
#
_entry.id   75fbf0f54c482dc67d77458b96c01a7a
#
_cell.length_a   1.000
_cell.length_b   1.000
_cell.length_c   1.000
_cell.angle_alpha   90.00
_cell.angle_beta   90.00
_cell.angle_gamma   90.00
#
_symmetry.space_group_name_H-M   'P 1'
#
loop_
_entity.id
_entity.type
_entity.pdbx_description
1 polymer ?
#
loop_
_entity_poly.entity_id
_entity_poly.type
_entity_poly.pdbx_seq_one_letter_code
_entity_poly.pdbx_strand_id
1 'polypeptide(L)' 'MAQTTPHLPLPVTALITEAQRELDMRRQVYWASVRAGQMRQTDADKRIALMQAIVKRLTVTAAL' A
#
# COMPACT_ATOMS: atom_id res chain seq x y z
N MET A 1 -17.26 1.27 27.32
CA MET A 1 -17.69 2.41 26.56
C MET A 1 -17.41 2.19 25.08
N ALA A 2 -18.41 2.11 24.30
CA ALA A 2 -18.23 1.89 22.88
C ALA A 2 -17.60 3.13 22.26
N GLN A 3 -16.42 2.98 21.72
CA GLN A 3 -15.87 4.03 20.92
C GLN A 3 -16.50 4.02 19.56
N THR A 4 -17.33 4.94 19.32
CA THR A 4 -17.83 5.18 17.98
C THR A 4 -16.73 5.88 17.22
N THR A 5 -16.05 5.14 16.37
CA THR A 5 -15.19 5.77 15.39
C THR A 5 -16.07 6.62 14.48
N PRO A 6 -15.84 7.92 14.42
CA PRO A 6 -16.64 8.75 13.52
C PRO A 6 -16.46 8.25 12.09
N HIS A 7 -17.55 7.99 11.42
CA HIS A 7 -17.53 7.70 9.99
C HIS A 7 -17.17 8.98 9.26
N LEU A 8 -15.89 9.25 9.14
CA LEU A 8 -15.45 10.32 8.29
C LEU A 8 -15.49 9.83 6.85
N PRO A 9 -16.25 10.49 5.98
CA PRO A 9 -16.19 10.15 4.58
C PRO A 9 -14.79 10.49 4.07
N LEU A 10 -13.99 9.46 3.87
CA LEU A 10 -12.66 9.63 3.34
C LEU A 10 -12.72 9.68 1.82
N PRO A 11 -12.25 10.77 1.20
CA PRO A 11 -12.21 10.82 -0.26
C PRO A 11 -11.24 9.79 -0.80
N VAL A 12 -11.54 9.25 -1.96
CA VAL A 12 -10.69 8.24 -2.59
C VAL A 12 -9.27 8.75 -2.83
N THR A 13 -9.10 10.05 -3.05
CA THR A 13 -7.77 10.64 -3.21
C THR A 13 -6.91 10.50 -1.97
N ALA A 14 -7.52 10.60 -0.78
CA ALA A 14 -6.79 10.36 0.48
C ALA A 14 -6.37 8.91 0.61
N LEU A 15 -7.21 7.98 0.16
CA LEU A 15 -6.89 6.56 0.16
C LEU A 15 -5.73 6.26 -0.78
N ILE A 16 -5.71 6.89 -1.95
CA ILE A 16 -4.62 6.73 -2.92
C ILE A 16 -3.31 7.24 -2.32
N THR A 17 -3.34 8.41 -1.71
CA THR A 17 -2.14 9.00 -1.09
C THR A 17 -1.57 8.08 -0.01
N GLU A 18 -2.42 7.53 0.83
CA GLU A 18 -1.97 6.63 1.89
C GLU A 18 -1.46 5.31 1.33
N ALA A 19 -2.15 4.76 0.33
CA ALA A 19 -1.71 3.52 -0.31
C ALA A 19 -0.37 3.71 -1.03
N GLN A 20 -0.16 4.87 -1.66
CA GLN A 20 1.11 5.18 -2.32
C GLN A 20 2.24 5.31 -1.31
N ARG A 21 1.98 5.96 -0.19
CA ARG A 21 2.96 6.07 0.89
C ARG A 21 3.34 4.69 1.41
N GLU A 22 2.36 3.84 1.62
CA GLU A 22 2.57 2.48 2.09
C GLU A 22 3.39 1.67 1.10
N LEU A 23 3.11 1.82 -0.18
CA LEU A 23 3.87 1.16 -1.25
C LEU A 23 5.34 1.57 -1.22
N ASP A 24 5.62 2.87 -1.11
CA ASP A 24 6.98 3.40 -1.09
C ASP A 24 7.75 2.87 0.13
N MET A 25 7.10 2.84 1.28
CA MET A 25 7.69 2.32 2.51
C MET A 25 8.01 0.83 2.38
N ARG A 26 7.09 0.05 1.83
CA ARG A 26 7.29 -1.39 1.64
C ARG A 26 8.40 -1.70 0.68
N ARG A 27 8.57 -0.91 -0.37
CA ARG A 27 9.71 -1.07 -1.29
C ARG A 27 11.02 -0.98 -0.53
N GLN A 28 11.19 0.02 0.31
CA GLN A 28 12.40 0.21 1.09
C GLN A 28 12.64 -0.95 2.05
N VAL A 29 11.59 -1.35 2.79
CA VAL A 29 11.69 -2.43 3.78
C VAL A 29 12.01 -3.76 3.10
N TYR A 30 11.30 -4.10 2.02
CA TYR A 30 11.48 -5.40 1.36
C TYR A 30 12.85 -5.49 0.69
N TRP A 31 13.29 -4.42 0.03
CA TRP A 31 14.60 -4.43 -0.59
C TRP A 31 15.73 -4.53 0.42
N ALA A 32 15.58 -3.88 1.58
CA ALA A 32 16.54 -4.03 2.66
C ALA A 32 16.56 -5.47 3.16
N SER A 33 15.39 -6.09 3.31
CA SER A 33 15.27 -7.49 3.74
C SER A 33 15.90 -8.46 2.73
N VAL A 34 15.72 -8.19 1.44
CA VAL A 34 16.35 -8.99 0.38
C VAL A 34 17.87 -8.88 0.45
N ARG A 35 18.39 -7.65 0.58
CA ARG A 35 19.83 -7.44 0.70
C ARG A 35 20.42 -8.10 1.94
N ALA A 36 19.66 -8.17 3.01
CA ALA A 36 20.06 -8.82 4.26
C ALA A 36 19.90 -10.34 4.23
N GLY A 37 19.38 -10.89 3.15
CA GLY A 37 19.14 -12.33 3.04
C GLY A 37 17.95 -12.84 3.84
N GLN A 38 17.08 -11.96 4.28
CA GLN A 38 15.91 -12.31 5.11
C GLN A 38 14.64 -12.51 4.29
N MET A 39 14.67 -12.18 3.01
CA MET A 39 13.52 -12.28 2.12
C MET A 39 14.01 -12.62 0.72
N ARG A 40 13.27 -13.46 0.01
CA ARG A 40 13.56 -13.77 -1.38
C ARG A 40 13.11 -12.63 -2.26
N GLN A 41 13.89 -12.36 -3.31
CA GLN A 41 13.57 -11.33 -4.30
C GLN A 41 12.18 -11.56 -4.91
N THR A 42 11.86 -12.81 -5.24
CA THR A 42 10.55 -13.15 -5.83
C THR A 42 9.39 -12.81 -4.90
N ASP A 43 9.55 -13.02 -3.59
CA ASP A 43 8.53 -12.70 -2.62
C ASP A 43 8.36 -11.19 -2.47
N ALA A 44 9.48 -10.46 -2.45
CA ALA A 44 9.44 -8.99 -2.41
C ALA A 44 8.73 -8.44 -3.64
N ASP A 45 9.07 -8.92 -4.83
CA ASP A 45 8.48 -8.48 -6.09
C ASP A 45 6.97 -8.74 -6.10
N LYS A 46 6.55 -9.91 -5.63
CA LYS A 46 5.14 -10.27 -5.55
C LYS A 46 4.36 -9.34 -4.63
N ARG A 47 4.90 -9.07 -3.44
CA ARG A 47 4.24 -8.20 -2.47
C ARG A 47 4.14 -6.76 -2.96
N ILE A 48 5.18 -6.27 -3.61
CA ILE A 48 5.19 -4.95 -4.22
C ILE A 48 4.15 -4.89 -5.35
N ALA A 49 4.08 -5.90 -6.20
CA ALA A 49 3.11 -5.97 -7.29
C ALA A 49 1.67 -5.94 -6.77
N LEU A 50 1.40 -6.61 -5.64
CA LEU A 50 0.07 -6.59 -5.02
C LEU A 50 -0.30 -5.18 -4.55
N MET A 51 0.64 -4.48 -3.91
CA MET A 51 0.39 -3.10 -3.48
C MET A 51 0.21 -2.16 -4.66
N GLN A 52 1.00 -2.34 -5.73
CA GLN A 52 0.83 -1.55 -6.95
C GLN A 52 -0.54 -1.75 -7.56
N ALA A 53 -1.04 -2.97 -7.55
CA ALA A 53 -2.38 -3.29 -8.05
C ALA A 53 -3.47 -2.60 -7.23
N ILE A 54 -3.30 -2.52 -5.91
CA ILE A 54 -4.24 -1.82 -5.03
C ILE A 54 -4.27 -0.32 -5.38
N VAL A 55 -3.10 0.29 -5.50
CA VAL A 55 -3.00 1.71 -5.88
C VAL A 55 -3.65 1.96 -7.24
N LYS A 56 -3.38 1.08 -8.21
CA LYS A 56 -3.95 1.20 -9.55
C LYS A 56 -5.47 1.14 -9.53
N ARG A 57 -6.05 0.20 -8.79
CA ARG A 57 -7.51 0.07 -8.69
C ARG A 57 -8.14 1.27 -8.03
N LEU A 58 -7.53 1.80 -6.97
CA LEU A 58 -8.01 3.03 -6.34
C LEU A 58 -7.95 4.20 -7.30
N THR A 59 -6.87 4.31 -8.07
CA THR A 59 -6.69 5.39 -9.04
C THR A 59 -7.75 5.33 -10.14
N VAL A 60 -8.05 4.14 -10.65
CA VAL A 60 -9.10 3.94 -11.65
C VAL A 60 -10.47 4.32 -11.06
N THR A 61 -10.74 3.92 -9.82
CA THR A 61 -11.98 4.27 -9.13
C THR A 61 -12.12 5.79 -9.00
N ALA A 62 -11.04 6.48 -8.69
CA ALA A 62 -11.07 7.94 -8.56
C ALA A 62 -11.37 8.63 -9.90
N ALA A 63 -11.00 8.01 -11.01
CA ALA A 63 -11.22 8.57 -12.35
C ALA A 63 -12.65 8.39 -12.85
N LEU A 64 -13.43 7.54 -12.20
CA LEU A 64 -14.83 7.31 -12.53
C LEU A 64 -15.70 8.37 -11.86
#